data_0ee833ec3b3bbcfee5414efd98fb9421
#
_entry.id   0ee833ec3b3bbcfee5414efd98fb9421
#
_cell.length_a   1.000
_cell.length_b   1.000
_cell.length_c   1.000
_cell.angle_alpha   90.00
_cell.angle_beta   90.00
_cell.angle_gamma   90.00
#
_symmetry.space_group_name_H-M   'P 1'
#
loop_
_entity.id
_entity.type
_entity.pdbx_description
1 polymer ?
#
loop_
_entity_poly.entity_id
_entity_poly.type
_entity_poly.pdbx_seq_one_letter_code
_entity_poly.pdbx_strand_id
1 'polypeptide(L)'
;MKTYIALLKGINVGGKNILKMQSLVKSLESLNFKNISTYIQSGNIIFQTNEESIPILQQLIHNIIKTDYNLNIPVLIFTFSEWDSMIHKEIFEDKEERLNTIYLTFWNTKTFLTNFSLFEAKKQTEETYQFSKNCFYLYTPNGYSKTKLNQQYLEKVLGTPTSTRNLKSCLKIYDLAAKL
;
A
#
# COMPACT_ATOMS: atom_id res chain seq x y z
N MET A 1 16.69 8.25 13.47
CA MET A 1 15.28 7.93 13.16
C MET A 1 15.23 7.37 11.75
N LYS A 2 14.33 6.43 11.49
CA LYS A 2 14.11 5.86 10.14
C LYS A 2 12.77 6.34 9.60
N THR A 3 12.67 6.50 8.30
CA THR A 3 11.43 6.88 7.60
C THR A 3 10.65 5.62 7.20
N TYR A 4 9.36 5.63 7.49
CA TYR A 4 8.42 4.54 7.20
C TYR A 4 7.22 5.02 6.41
N ILE A 5 6.67 4.12 5.61
CA ILE A 5 5.41 4.29 4.90
C ILE A 5 4.39 3.30 5.46
N ALA A 6 3.24 3.80 5.94
CA ALA A 6 2.12 2.96 6.33
C ALA A 6 0.97 3.10 5.34
N LEU A 7 0.41 1.97 4.93
CA LEU A 7 -0.79 1.90 4.09
C LEU A 7 -1.94 1.32 4.92
N LEU A 8 -3.01 2.10 5.06
CA LEU A 8 -4.25 1.64 5.67
C LEU A 8 -5.13 0.98 4.61
N LYS A 9 -5.68 -0.18 4.96
CA LYS A 9 -6.55 -0.93 4.05
C LYS A 9 -8.01 -0.50 4.20
N GLY A 10 -8.65 -0.16 3.07
CA GLY A 10 -10.11 -0.07 2.98
C GLY A 10 -10.75 1.06 3.77
N ILE A 11 -10.02 2.17 3.99
CA ILE A 11 -10.60 3.38 4.56
C ILE A 11 -11.17 4.29 3.48
N ASN A 12 -12.17 5.08 3.82
CA ASN A 12 -12.78 6.12 2.99
C ASN A 12 -13.26 5.62 1.60
N VAL A 13 -13.64 4.34 1.49
CA VAL A 13 -14.11 3.73 0.25
C VAL A 13 -15.58 3.37 0.36
N GLY A 14 -16.40 3.83 -0.62
CA GLY A 14 -17.82 3.49 -0.66
C GLY A 14 -18.60 3.91 0.59
N GLY A 15 -18.23 5.01 1.24
CA GLY A 15 -18.85 5.49 2.48
C GLY A 15 -18.55 4.66 3.73
N LYS A 16 -17.65 3.68 3.64
CA LYS A 16 -17.25 2.83 4.77
C LYS A 16 -15.92 3.28 5.38
N ASN A 17 -15.73 2.94 6.67
CA ASN A 17 -14.47 3.20 7.41
C ASN A 17 -14.01 4.66 7.26
N ILE A 18 -14.92 5.59 7.50
CA ILE A 18 -14.63 7.03 7.37
C ILE A 18 -13.60 7.44 8.41
N LEU A 19 -12.45 7.90 7.94
CA LEU A 19 -11.33 8.33 8.77
C LEU A 19 -10.72 9.62 8.22
N LYS A 20 -10.85 10.71 8.96
CA LYS A 20 -10.25 12.01 8.59
C LYS A 20 -8.74 11.95 8.82
N MET A 21 -7.96 12.08 7.76
CA MET A 21 -6.50 11.94 7.84
C MET A 21 -5.85 12.98 8.76
N GLN A 22 -6.37 14.21 8.83
CA GLN A 22 -5.88 15.23 9.77
C GLN A 22 -6.09 14.84 11.24
N SER A 23 -7.21 14.20 11.56
CA SER A 23 -7.47 13.71 12.93
C SER A 23 -6.54 12.55 13.26
N LEU A 24 -6.32 11.64 12.30
CA LEU A 24 -5.37 10.54 12.48
C LEU A 24 -3.94 11.03 12.75
N VAL A 25 -3.46 12.06 12.04
CA VAL A 25 -2.14 12.64 12.30
C VAL A 25 -2.00 13.06 13.75
N LYS A 26 -3.01 13.76 14.31
CA LYS A 26 -3.00 14.17 15.73
C LYS A 26 -2.93 12.97 16.69
N SER A 27 -3.70 11.91 16.41
CA SER A 27 -3.62 10.69 17.22
C SER A 27 -2.24 10.02 17.14
N LEU A 28 -1.63 9.99 15.95
CA LEU A 28 -0.30 9.40 15.76
C LEU A 28 0.84 10.21 16.42
N GLU A 29 0.67 11.51 16.61
CA GLU A 29 1.63 12.34 17.35
C GLU A 29 1.84 11.83 18.80
N SER A 30 0.82 11.23 19.42
CA SER A 30 0.91 10.62 20.76
C SER A 30 1.83 9.39 20.81
N LEU A 31 2.17 8.78 19.66
CA LEU A 31 3.09 7.65 19.56
C LEU A 31 4.58 8.06 19.48
N ASN A 32 4.91 9.31 19.71
CA ASN A 32 6.25 9.88 19.53
C ASN A 32 6.77 9.77 18.07
N PHE A 33 5.90 9.58 17.10
CA PHE A 33 6.26 9.67 15.69
C PHE A 33 6.56 11.13 15.32
N LYS A 34 7.53 11.34 14.45
CA LYS A 34 7.94 12.65 13.96
C LYS A 34 7.69 12.81 12.48
N ASN A 35 7.59 14.06 12.02
CA ASN A 35 7.45 14.41 10.61
C ASN A 35 6.31 13.65 9.92
N ILE A 36 5.18 13.49 10.62
CA ILE A 36 4.02 12.74 10.12
C ILE A 36 3.38 13.54 9.00
N SER A 37 3.23 12.90 7.85
CA SER A 37 2.49 13.44 6.71
C SER A 37 1.57 12.39 6.12
N THR A 38 0.55 12.84 5.39
CA THR A 38 -0.40 11.96 4.72
C THR A 38 -0.59 12.40 3.28
N TYR A 39 -0.87 11.45 2.41
CA TYR A 39 -1.16 11.73 1.01
C TYR A 39 -2.55 11.23 0.65
N ILE A 40 -3.44 12.15 0.22
CA ILE A 40 -4.86 11.94 -0.10
C ILE A 40 -5.63 11.21 1.03
N GLN A 41 -6.91 10.89 0.80
CA GLN A 41 -7.78 10.27 1.81
C GLN A 41 -7.74 8.73 1.83
N SER A 42 -6.82 8.11 1.10
CA SER A 42 -6.76 6.64 0.95
C SER A 42 -5.86 5.93 1.97
N GLY A 43 -5.43 6.62 3.04
CA GLY A 43 -4.67 6.00 4.12
C GLY A 43 -3.20 5.77 3.81
N ASN A 44 -2.56 6.73 3.20
CA ASN A 44 -1.11 6.75 3.00
C ASN A 44 -0.50 7.67 4.05
N ILE A 45 0.35 7.11 4.90
CA ILE A 45 1.00 7.83 6.01
C ILE A 45 2.51 7.68 5.86
N ILE A 46 3.23 8.78 6.00
CA ILE A 46 4.68 8.82 6.05
C ILE A 46 5.06 9.36 7.43
N PHE A 47 6.02 8.74 8.10
CA PHE A 47 6.45 9.16 9.44
C PHE A 47 7.87 8.70 9.74
N GLN A 48 8.47 9.30 10.78
CA GLN A 48 9.77 8.91 11.29
C GLN A 48 9.68 8.43 12.74
N THR A 49 10.45 7.39 13.08
CA THR A 49 10.55 6.87 14.45
C THR A 49 11.90 6.19 14.69
N ASN A 50 12.25 5.98 15.96
CA ASN A 50 13.38 5.15 16.39
C ASN A 50 12.97 3.68 16.58
N GLU A 51 11.67 3.37 16.63
CA GLU A 51 11.20 1.98 16.65
C GLU A 51 11.48 1.32 15.31
N GLU A 52 12.14 0.16 15.34
CA GLU A 52 12.56 -0.57 14.13
C GLU A 52 11.71 -1.82 13.87
N SER A 53 10.92 -2.24 14.83
CA SER A 53 10.08 -3.43 14.70
C SER A 53 8.80 -3.13 13.91
N ILE A 54 8.74 -3.60 12.67
CA ILE A 54 7.54 -3.48 11.84
C ILE A 54 6.27 -4.01 12.54
N PRO A 55 6.28 -5.20 13.19
CA PRO A 55 5.12 -5.70 13.93
C PRO A 55 4.67 -4.76 15.05
N ILE A 56 5.60 -4.15 15.80
CA ILE A 56 5.27 -3.19 16.84
C ILE A 56 4.62 -1.94 16.24
N LEU A 57 5.21 -1.39 15.19
CA LEU A 57 4.66 -0.22 14.50
C LEU A 57 3.25 -0.48 13.95
N GLN A 58 3.03 -1.65 13.36
CA GLN A 58 1.70 -2.07 12.88
C GLN A 58 0.68 -2.10 14.02
N GLN A 59 1.06 -2.70 15.16
CA GLN A 59 0.20 -2.82 16.33
C GLN A 59 -0.13 -1.44 16.94
N LEU A 60 0.85 -0.55 17.06
CA LEU A 60 0.67 0.81 17.59
C LEU A 60 -0.34 1.60 16.74
N ILE A 61 -0.16 1.63 15.42
CA ILE A 61 -1.07 2.35 14.52
C ILE A 61 -2.46 1.70 14.52
N HIS A 62 -2.52 0.37 14.47
CA HIS A 62 -3.78 -0.37 14.53
C HIS A 62 -4.57 -0.07 15.81
N ASN A 63 -3.90 -0.10 16.96
CA ASN A 63 -4.53 0.15 18.27
C ASN A 63 -5.10 1.56 18.36
N ILE A 64 -4.35 2.59 17.94
CA ILE A 64 -4.86 3.96 17.89
C ILE A 64 -6.10 4.07 17.01
N ILE A 65 -6.07 3.48 15.82
CA ILE A 65 -7.22 3.52 14.91
C ILE A 65 -8.43 2.81 15.54
N LYS A 66 -8.20 1.69 16.20
CA LYS A 66 -9.26 0.93 16.88
C LYS A 66 -9.82 1.69 18.08
N THR A 67 -8.98 2.29 18.90
CA THR A 67 -9.38 2.99 20.14
C THR A 67 -10.06 4.32 19.84
N ASP A 68 -9.46 5.15 18.98
CA ASP A 68 -9.93 6.52 18.78
C ASP A 68 -11.09 6.61 17.77
N TYR A 69 -11.16 5.65 16.82
CA TYR A 69 -12.13 5.71 15.72
C TYR A 69 -13.04 4.49 15.65
N ASN A 70 -12.87 3.50 16.53
CA ASN A 70 -13.62 2.23 16.53
C ASN A 70 -13.58 1.49 15.18
N LEU A 71 -12.41 1.56 14.49
CA LEU A 71 -12.20 0.93 13.20
C LEU A 71 -11.15 -0.18 13.30
N ASN A 72 -11.49 -1.37 12.79
CA ASN A 72 -10.57 -2.51 12.72
C ASN A 72 -9.89 -2.56 11.34
N ILE A 73 -8.83 -1.78 11.16
CA ILE A 73 -8.18 -1.56 9.88
C ILE A 73 -6.82 -2.28 9.83
N PRO A 74 -6.57 -3.16 8.85
CA PRO A 74 -5.24 -3.69 8.61
C PRO A 74 -4.26 -2.58 8.21
N VAL A 75 -3.06 -2.64 8.78
CA VAL A 75 -1.98 -1.69 8.55
C VAL A 75 -0.80 -2.42 7.92
N LEU A 76 -0.34 -1.98 6.77
CA LEU A 76 0.88 -2.46 6.13
C LEU A 76 1.97 -1.40 6.32
N ILE A 77 3.17 -1.80 6.71
CA ILE A 77 4.29 -0.87 6.93
C ILE A 77 5.51 -1.32 6.15
N PHE A 78 6.16 -0.36 5.53
CA PHE A 78 7.40 -0.54 4.76
C PHE A 78 8.43 0.49 5.20
N THR A 79 9.68 0.10 5.25
CA THR A 79 10.78 1.04 5.34
C THR A 79 10.88 1.87 4.06
N PHE A 80 11.48 3.05 4.12
CA PHE A 80 11.72 3.86 2.92
C PHE A 80 12.52 3.10 1.86
N SER A 81 13.56 2.34 2.26
CA SER A 81 14.36 1.52 1.36
C SER A 81 13.56 0.41 0.67
N GLU A 82 12.65 -0.27 1.39
CA GLU A 82 11.77 -1.26 0.78
C GLU A 82 10.81 -0.60 -0.22
N TRP A 83 10.24 0.55 0.16
CA TRP A 83 9.35 1.31 -0.72
C TRP A 83 10.05 1.73 -1.99
N ASP A 84 11.25 2.34 -1.88
CA ASP A 84 12.09 2.76 -2.98
C ASP A 84 12.37 1.60 -3.94
N SER A 85 12.83 0.47 -3.42
CA SER A 85 13.14 -0.72 -4.23
C SER A 85 11.94 -1.29 -4.97
N MET A 86 10.73 -1.15 -4.41
CA MET A 86 9.50 -1.60 -5.07
C MET A 86 9.04 -0.67 -6.18
N ILE A 87 9.07 0.65 -5.96
CA ILE A 87 8.49 1.60 -6.92
C ILE A 87 9.41 1.92 -8.08
N HIS A 88 10.73 1.86 -7.89
CA HIS A 88 11.72 2.11 -8.93
C HIS A 88 12.14 0.86 -9.70
N LYS A 89 11.58 -0.30 -9.37
CA LYS A 89 11.84 -1.52 -10.14
C LYS A 89 11.40 -1.33 -11.59
N GLU A 90 12.29 -1.61 -12.51
CA GLU A 90 12.01 -1.61 -13.95
C GLU A 90 11.23 -2.86 -14.32
N ILE A 91 9.92 -2.72 -14.41
CA ILE A 91 9.00 -3.84 -14.65
C ILE A 91 8.26 -3.68 -15.97
N PHE A 92 7.94 -2.45 -16.33
CA PHE A 92 7.22 -2.13 -17.55
C PHE A 92 7.99 -1.06 -18.32
N GLU A 93 8.11 -1.25 -19.61
CA GLU A 93 8.53 -0.19 -20.54
C GLU A 93 7.52 0.97 -20.50
N ASP A 94 7.99 2.19 -20.75
CA ASP A 94 7.17 3.41 -20.81
C ASP A 94 6.29 3.66 -19.56
N LYS A 95 6.79 3.25 -18.36
CA LYS A 95 6.04 3.40 -17.12
C LYS A 95 5.64 4.84 -16.82
N GLU A 96 6.43 5.82 -17.26
CA GLU A 96 6.17 7.24 -17.05
C GLU A 96 4.90 7.72 -17.78
N GLU A 97 4.61 7.19 -18.94
CA GLU A 97 3.39 7.48 -19.69
C GLU A 97 2.16 6.72 -19.14
N ARG A 98 2.41 5.67 -18.33
CA ARG A 98 1.40 4.73 -17.84
C ARG A 98 1.09 4.83 -16.35
N LEU A 99 1.46 5.93 -15.69
CA LEU A 99 1.35 6.10 -14.23
C LEU A 99 -0.05 5.84 -13.65
N ASN A 100 -1.10 6.11 -14.40
CA ASN A 100 -2.49 5.92 -13.97
C ASN A 100 -3.05 4.52 -14.28
N THR A 101 -2.34 3.71 -15.08
CA THR A 101 -2.76 2.38 -15.53
C THR A 101 -1.91 1.27 -14.96
N ILE A 102 -0.84 1.61 -14.24
CA ILE A 102 -0.03 0.68 -13.47
C ILE A 102 -0.45 0.74 -12.01
N TYR A 103 -0.73 -0.42 -11.42
CA TYR A 103 -1.14 -0.58 -10.03
C TYR A 103 -0.19 -1.52 -9.30
N LEU A 104 0.16 -1.15 -8.09
CA LEU A 104 1.00 -1.91 -7.17
C LEU A 104 0.13 -2.39 -6.02
N THR A 105 0.13 -3.70 -5.78
CA THR A 105 -0.54 -4.30 -4.62
C THR A 105 0.50 -4.85 -3.68
N PHE A 106 0.48 -4.39 -2.45
CA PHE A 106 1.48 -4.64 -1.40
C PHE A 106 0.94 -5.56 -0.32
N TRP A 107 1.83 -6.33 0.32
CA TRP A 107 1.58 -7.13 1.54
C TRP A 107 2.84 -7.23 2.41
N ASN A 108 2.68 -7.56 3.73
CA ASN A 108 3.82 -7.66 4.66
C ASN A 108 4.18 -9.10 5.06
N THR A 109 3.37 -10.07 4.73
CA THR A 109 3.60 -11.47 5.11
C THR A 109 4.47 -12.20 4.10
N LYS A 110 5.26 -13.18 4.57
CA LYS A 110 5.94 -14.12 3.68
C LYS A 110 4.87 -15.03 3.08
N THR A 111 4.57 -14.84 1.81
CA THR A 111 3.66 -15.69 1.05
C THR A 111 4.41 -16.31 -0.11
N PHE A 112 4.13 -17.56 -0.41
CA PHE A 112 4.69 -18.25 -1.56
C PHE A 112 3.56 -18.49 -2.57
N LEU A 113 3.64 -17.81 -3.70
CA LEU A 113 2.77 -18.09 -4.83
C LEU A 113 3.32 -19.34 -5.55
N THR A 114 2.54 -20.40 -5.52
CA THR A 114 2.92 -21.68 -6.15
C THR A 114 2.25 -21.91 -7.48
N ASN A 115 1.19 -21.14 -7.81
CA ASN A 115 0.41 -21.40 -9.01
C ASN A 115 0.10 -20.12 -9.82
N PHE A 116 0.98 -19.77 -10.75
CA PHE A 116 0.83 -18.62 -11.63
C PHE A 116 -0.24 -18.83 -12.72
N SER A 117 -0.61 -20.08 -13.03
CA SER A 117 -1.63 -20.36 -14.04
C SER A 117 -3.00 -19.78 -13.68
N LEU A 118 -3.29 -19.59 -12.39
CA LEU A 118 -4.51 -18.96 -11.91
C LEU A 118 -4.61 -17.48 -12.32
N PHE A 119 -3.47 -16.80 -12.44
CA PHE A 119 -3.40 -15.41 -12.87
C PHE A 119 -3.55 -15.30 -14.38
N GLU A 120 -2.86 -16.16 -15.14
CA GLU A 120 -2.99 -16.23 -16.60
C GLU A 120 -4.43 -16.49 -17.04
N ALA A 121 -5.14 -17.40 -16.38
CA ALA A 121 -6.54 -17.71 -16.67
C ALA A 121 -7.51 -16.54 -16.40
N LYS A 122 -7.11 -15.56 -15.58
CA LYS A 122 -7.97 -14.43 -15.20
C LYS A 122 -7.59 -13.12 -15.84
N LYS A 123 -6.34 -12.97 -16.30
CA LYS A 123 -5.87 -11.71 -16.87
C LYS A 123 -6.61 -11.45 -18.21
N GLN A 124 -6.86 -10.19 -18.49
CA GLN A 124 -7.34 -9.76 -19.81
C GLN A 124 -6.18 -9.76 -20.81
N THR A 125 -6.46 -9.84 -22.09
CA THR A 125 -5.45 -9.98 -23.17
C THR A 125 -4.39 -8.88 -23.12
N GLU A 126 -4.80 -7.64 -22.85
CA GLU A 126 -3.91 -6.47 -22.83
C GLU A 126 -3.26 -6.21 -21.45
N GLU A 127 -3.63 -6.98 -20.43
CA GLU A 127 -3.03 -6.84 -19.12
C GLU A 127 -1.69 -7.55 -19.06
N THR A 128 -0.74 -6.94 -18.37
CA THR A 128 0.52 -7.59 -18.01
C THR A 128 0.76 -7.45 -16.52
N TYR A 129 1.39 -8.45 -15.91
CA TYR A 129 1.68 -8.41 -14.49
C TYR A 129 3.04 -9.03 -14.17
N GLN A 130 3.57 -8.65 -13.02
CA GLN A 130 4.79 -9.22 -12.46
C GLN A 130 4.69 -9.29 -10.93
N PHE A 131 5.35 -10.30 -10.36
CA PHE A 131 5.52 -10.43 -8.92
C PHE A 131 6.93 -10.03 -8.48
N SER A 132 7.02 -9.43 -7.31
CA SER A 132 8.22 -9.29 -6.53
C SER A 132 7.96 -9.82 -5.12
N LYS A 133 8.95 -9.78 -4.22
CA LYS A 133 8.88 -10.36 -2.88
C LYS A 133 7.59 -10.02 -2.12
N ASN A 134 7.21 -8.75 -2.09
CA ASN A 134 6.07 -8.24 -1.32
C ASN A 134 5.19 -7.30 -2.15
N CYS A 135 5.25 -7.40 -3.47
CA CYS A 135 4.52 -6.53 -4.37
C CYS A 135 4.10 -7.25 -5.65
N PHE A 136 2.85 -7.05 -6.04
CA PHE A 136 2.30 -7.43 -7.33
C PHE A 136 2.12 -6.18 -8.17
N TYR A 137 2.65 -6.20 -9.37
CA TYR A 137 2.58 -5.12 -10.35
C TYR A 137 1.61 -5.52 -11.43
N LEU A 138 0.67 -4.64 -11.75
CA LEU A 138 -0.33 -4.87 -12.77
C LEU A 138 -0.41 -3.65 -13.69
N TYR A 139 -0.19 -3.88 -14.98
CA TYR A 139 -0.58 -2.94 -16.01
C TYR A 139 -1.97 -3.31 -16.51
N THR A 140 -2.92 -2.36 -16.44
CA THR A 140 -4.31 -2.55 -16.88
C THR A 140 -4.77 -1.32 -17.68
N PRO A 141 -4.63 -1.34 -19.01
CA PRO A 141 -4.93 -0.17 -19.87
C PRO A 141 -6.41 0.21 -19.84
N ASN A 142 -7.28 -0.75 -19.60
CA ASN A 142 -8.73 -0.55 -19.57
C ASN A 142 -9.28 -0.05 -18.23
N GLY A 143 -8.38 0.19 -17.25
CA GLY A 143 -8.69 0.70 -15.91
C GLY A 143 -8.91 -0.39 -14.85
N TYR A 144 -8.53 -0.06 -13.62
CA TYR A 144 -8.53 -1.00 -12.49
C TYR A 144 -9.90 -1.58 -12.12
N SER A 145 -10.97 -0.86 -12.38
CA SER A 145 -12.34 -1.35 -12.09
C SER A 145 -12.76 -2.52 -12.99
N LYS A 146 -12.11 -2.71 -14.13
CA LYS A 146 -12.42 -3.76 -15.10
C LYS A 146 -11.59 -5.02 -14.92
N THR A 147 -10.46 -4.94 -14.22
CA THR A 147 -9.58 -6.10 -14.03
C THR A 147 -10.17 -7.15 -13.08
N LYS A 148 -9.93 -8.42 -13.38
CA LYS A 148 -10.19 -9.55 -12.48
C LYS A 148 -9.01 -9.81 -11.54
N LEU A 149 -7.83 -9.25 -11.83
CA LEU A 149 -6.63 -9.33 -10.99
C LEU A 149 -6.59 -8.22 -9.94
N ASN A 150 -7.73 -7.90 -9.35
CA ASN A 150 -7.90 -6.85 -8.36
C ASN A 150 -7.41 -7.27 -6.96
N GLN A 151 -7.41 -6.32 -6.03
CA GLN A 151 -6.99 -6.52 -4.65
C GLN A 151 -7.70 -7.68 -3.96
N GLN A 152 -9.01 -7.83 -4.14
CA GLN A 152 -9.79 -8.91 -3.50
C GLN A 152 -9.35 -10.30 -4.00
N TYR A 153 -9.09 -10.42 -5.29
CA TYR A 153 -8.57 -11.66 -5.86
C TYR A 153 -7.19 -12.00 -5.29
N LEU A 154 -6.30 -11.02 -5.24
CA LEU A 154 -4.95 -11.20 -4.65
C LEU A 154 -5.03 -11.61 -3.18
N GLU A 155 -5.87 -11.00 -2.37
CA GLU A 155 -6.07 -11.37 -0.97
C GLU A 155 -6.55 -12.81 -0.81
N LYS A 156 -7.47 -13.24 -1.67
CA LYS A 156 -7.96 -14.62 -1.66
C LYS A 156 -6.84 -15.63 -1.98
N VAL A 157 -5.99 -15.29 -2.95
CA VAL A 157 -4.89 -16.19 -3.36
C VAL A 157 -3.74 -16.18 -2.37
N LEU A 158 -3.39 -15.00 -1.84
CA LEU A 158 -2.27 -14.82 -0.91
C LEU A 158 -2.63 -15.20 0.54
N GLY A 159 -3.93 -15.24 0.87
CA GLY A 159 -4.39 -15.51 2.24
C GLY A 159 -4.02 -14.42 3.26
N THR A 160 -3.73 -13.20 2.81
CA THR A 160 -3.27 -12.10 3.66
C THR A 160 -3.87 -10.76 3.21
N PRO A 161 -4.04 -9.79 4.13
CA PRO A 161 -4.44 -8.44 3.76
C PRO A 161 -3.45 -7.80 2.77
N THR A 162 -3.99 -7.13 1.76
CA THR A 162 -3.20 -6.38 0.79
C THR A 162 -3.71 -4.93 0.68
N SER A 163 -2.90 -4.07 0.09
CA SER A 163 -3.28 -2.69 -0.20
C SER A 163 -2.79 -2.28 -1.58
N THR A 164 -3.70 -1.77 -2.42
CA THR A 164 -3.38 -1.39 -3.80
C THR A 164 -3.31 0.12 -3.96
N ARG A 165 -2.31 0.58 -4.70
CA ARG A 165 -2.15 1.99 -5.12
C ARG A 165 -1.74 2.04 -6.60
N ASN A 166 -2.15 3.08 -7.32
CA ASN A 166 -1.59 3.33 -8.65
C ASN A 166 -0.16 3.86 -8.53
N LEU A 167 0.64 3.68 -9.57
CA LEU A 167 2.05 4.07 -9.58
C LEU A 167 2.23 5.57 -9.32
N LYS A 168 1.37 6.42 -9.85
CA LYS A 168 1.39 7.87 -9.60
C LYS A 168 1.32 8.20 -8.10
N SER A 169 0.43 7.52 -7.37
CA SER A 169 0.33 7.70 -5.92
C SER A 169 1.57 7.17 -5.20
N CYS A 170 2.12 6.04 -5.65
CA CYS A 170 3.32 5.47 -5.07
C CYS A 170 4.53 6.40 -5.21
N LEU A 171 4.73 7.00 -6.38
CA LEU A 171 5.78 7.98 -6.63
C LEU A 171 5.60 9.24 -5.78
N LYS A 172 4.35 9.71 -5.62
CA LYS A 172 4.09 10.88 -4.77
C LYS A 172 4.37 10.61 -3.29
N ILE A 173 4.06 9.40 -2.80
CA ILE A 173 4.43 8.97 -1.44
C ILE A 173 5.95 8.94 -1.29
N TYR A 174 6.67 8.43 -2.29
CA TYR A 174 8.13 8.44 -2.31
C TYR A 174 8.70 9.86 -2.22
N ASP A 175 8.23 10.80 -3.06
CA ASP A 175 8.66 12.20 -3.05
C ASP A 175 8.47 12.87 -1.68
N LEU A 176 7.40 12.52 -0.97
CA LEU A 176 7.15 13.03 0.38
C LEU A 176 8.09 12.40 1.41
N ALA A 177 8.35 11.10 1.30
CA ALA A 177 9.22 10.37 2.21
C ALA A 177 10.71 10.74 2.02
N ALA A 178 11.14 10.99 0.78
CA ALA A 178 12.51 11.36 0.44
C ALA A 178 12.92 12.77 0.96
N LYS A 179 11.96 13.58 1.36
CA LYS A 179 12.19 14.93 1.93
C LYS A 179 12.43 14.91 3.43
N LEU A 180 12.24 13.77 4.08
CA LEU A 180 12.42 13.59 5.53
C LEU A 180 13.81 13.05 5.86
#